data_6ceba1b7c7fbf585d03c5f9836643342
#
_entry.id   6ceba1b7c7fbf585d03c5f9836643342
#
_cell.length_a   1.000
_cell.length_b   1.000
_cell.length_c   1.000
_cell.angle_alpha   90.00
_cell.angle_beta   90.00
_cell.angle_gamma   90.00
#
_symmetry.space_group_name_H-M   'P 1'
#
loop_
_entity.id
_entity.type
_entity.pdbx_description
1 polymer ?
#
loop_
_entity_poly.entity_id
_entity_poly.type
_entity_poly.pdbx_seq_one_letter_code
_entity_poly.pdbx_strand_id
1 'polypeptide(L)'
;MKRRKTYFVVSALFIAYIVAVLCLTLLNLSDKTPELPKYFLGIPMDKIAHFLMYFAYPMAGWLMLSYNKNIKIGQKHLFACLIISGLAFAAFTETAQGIFTTYRESDPLDFLANVLGIFTGSITIWLLRKPATKVCDTIQEYMHNKMYK
;
A
#
# COMPACT_ATOMS: atom_id res chain seq x y z
N MET A 1 16.32 -3.80 -21.53
CA MET A 1 15.40 -2.63 -21.74
C MET A 1 14.01 -2.82 -21.13
N LYS A 2 13.38 -3.99 -21.17
CA LYS A 2 11.99 -4.23 -20.70
C LYS A 2 11.75 -4.15 -19.19
N ARG A 3 12.56 -4.83 -18.35
CA ARG A 3 12.39 -4.76 -16.87
C ARG A 3 12.48 -3.32 -16.35
N ARG A 4 13.22 -2.45 -17.06
CA ARG A 4 13.28 -1.02 -16.71
C ARG A 4 11.92 -0.34 -16.94
N LYS A 5 11.23 -0.61 -18.05
CA LYS A 5 9.89 -0.06 -18.32
C LYS A 5 8.88 -0.56 -17.29
N THR A 6 8.87 -1.86 -16.98
CA THR A 6 7.98 -2.42 -15.95
C THR A 6 8.25 -1.80 -14.58
N TYR A 7 9.52 -1.62 -14.20
CA TYR A 7 9.87 -0.94 -12.96
C TYR A 7 9.30 0.48 -12.90
N PHE A 8 9.41 1.27 -13.97
CA PHE A 8 8.82 2.62 -14.02
C PHE A 8 7.31 2.60 -13.85
N VAL A 9 6.60 1.69 -14.52
CA VAL A 9 5.15 1.55 -14.40
C VAL A 9 4.74 1.18 -12.97
N VAL A 10 5.39 0.17 -12.38
CA VAL A 10 5.08 -0.27 -11.02
C VAL A 10 5.43 0.81 -10.00
N SER A 11 6.51 1.56 -10.21
CA SER A 11 6.87 2.70 -9.35
C SER A 11 5.84 3.82 -9.46
N ALA A 12 5.35 4.13 -10.67
CA ALA A 12 4.31 5.13 -10.87
C ALA A 12 2.99 4.71 -10.19
N LEU A 13 2.63 3.42 -10.26
CA LEU A 13 1.46 2.87 -9.56
C LEU A 13 1.63 2.95 -8.04
N PHE A 14 2.81 2.67 -7.51
CA PHE A 14 3.08 2.82 -6.09
C PHE A 14 2.97 4.28 -5.64
N ILE A 15 3.53 5.22 -6.41
CA ILE A 15 3.40 6.65 -6.13
C ILE A 15 1.93 7.08 -6.18
N ALA A 16 1.18 6.66 -7.19
CA ALA A 16 -0.25 6.95 -7.30
C ALA A 16 -1.04 6.39 -6.11
N TYR A 17 -0.69 5.19 -5.63
CA TYR A 17 -1.26 4.62 -4.41
C TYR A 17 -0.94 5.48 -3.17
N ILE A 18 0.30 5.93 -2.98
CA ILE A 18 0.66 6.82 -1.86
C ILE A 18 -0.14 8.13 -1.92
N VAL A 19 -0.24 8.73 -3.11
CA VAL A 19 -1.05 9.94 -3.31
C VAL A 19 -2.52 9.67 -3.01
N ALA A 20 -3.08 8.53 -3.44
CA ALA A 20 -4.45 8.16 -3.15
C ALA A 20 -4.69 8.01 -1.63
N VAL A 21 -3.78 7.35 -0.89
CA VAL A 21 -3.86 7.26 0.57
C VAL A 21 -3.84 8.65 1.20
N LEU A 22 -2.93 9.54 0.79
CA LEU A 22 -2.88 10.92 1.30
C LEU A 22 -4.16 11.69 1.00
N CYS A 23 -4.71 11.55 -0.21
CA CYS A 23 -5.98 12.20 -0.56
C CYS A 23 -7.14 11.66 0.28
N LEU A 24 -7.24 10.35 0.46
CA LEU A 24 -8.32 9.73 1.25
C LEU A 24 -8.22 10.07 2.74
N THR A 25 -7.00 10.28 3.25
CA THR A 25 -6.79 10.62 4.67
C THR A 25 -6.91 12.12 4.93
N LEU A 26 -6.49 13.00 4.03
CA LEU A 26 -6.39 14.44 4.27
C LEU A 26 -7.48 15.27 3.63
N LEU A 27 -8.20 14.78 2.61
CA LEU A 27 -9.27 15.53 1.96
C LEU A 27 -10.63 15.24 2.60
N ASN A 28 -11.43 16.28 2.78
CA ASN A 28 -12.83 16.13 3.18
C ASN A 28 -13.64 15.62 1.98
N LEU A 29 -13.94 14.34 2.00
CA LEU A 29 -14.75 13.69 0.97
C LEU A 29 -16.19 13.42 1.44
N SER A 30 -16.55 13.81 2.68
CA SER A 30 -17.85 13.51 3.28
C SER A 30 -19.04 14.00 2.44
N ASP A 31 -18.90 15.18 1.83
CA ASP A 31 -19.96 15.80 1.03
C ASP A 31 -20.07 15.22 -0.40
N LYS A 32 -19.11 14.41 -0.82
CA LYS A 32 -19.00 13.87 -2.18
C LYS A 32 -19.16 12.36 -2.26
N THR A 33 -19.16 11.69 -1.13
CA THR A 33 -19.34 10.23 -1.07
C THR A 33 -20.75 9.86 -0.68
N PRO A 34 -21.34 8.78 -1.26
CA PRO A 34 -22.60 8.23 -0.78
C PRO A 34 -22.50 7.95 0.73
N GLU A 35 -23.62 8.08 1.45
CA GLU A 35 -23.68 7.70 2.85
C GLU A 35 -23.34 6.20 3.01
N LEU A 36 -22.11 5.94 3.37
CA LEU A 36 -21.67 4.59 3.69
C LEU A 36 -22.19 4.19 5.07
N PRO A 37 -22.53 2.91 5.31
CA PRO A 37 -22.90 2.46 6.63
C PRO A 37 -21.77 2.80 7.62
N LYS A 38 -22.14 3.38 8.77
CA LYS A 38 -21.16 3.79 9.79
C LYS A 38 -20.39 2.61 10.39
N TYR A 39 -21.00 1.43 10.38
CA TYR A 39 -20.43 0.20 10.95
C TYR A 39 -20.60 -0.97 9.97
N PHE A 40 -19.61 -1.83 9.91
CA PHE A 40 -19.68 -3.14 9.26
C PHE A 40 -19.27 -4.22 10.26
N LEU A 41 -20.17 -5.16 10.55
CA LEU A 41 -19.99 -6.20 11.60
C LEU A 41 -19.59 -5.63 12.97
N GLY A 42 -20.12 -4.46 13.33
CA GLY A 42 -19.81 -3.79 14.60
C GLY A 42 -18.49 -3.03 14.62
N ILE A 43 -17.73 -3.01 13.52
CA ILE A 43 -16.46 -2.28 13.39
C ILE A 43 -16.74 -0.97 12.62
N PRO A 44 -16.27 0.19 13.09
CA PRO A 44 -16.38 1.44 12.36
C PRO A 44 -15.73 1.36 10.97
N MET A 45 -16.42 1.87 9.94
CA MET A 45 -15.95 1.78 8.55
C MET A 45 -14.65 2.52 8.30
N ASP A 46 -14.36 3.58 9.03
CA ASP A 46 -13.09 4.30 8.98
C ASP A 46 -11.90 3.40 9.37
N LYS A 47 -12.05 2.61 10.45
CA LYS A 47 -11.01 1.67 10.89
C LYS A 47 -10.74 0.58 9.84
N ILE A 48 -11.81 0.10 9.19
CA ILE A 48 -11.69 -0.87 8.09
C ILE A 48 -10.95 -0.22 6.91
N ALA A 49 -11.28 1.03 6.57
CA ALA A 49 -10.62 1.76 5.50
C ALA A 49 -9.13 1.95 5.80
N HIS A 50 -8.77 2.39 7.01
CA HIS A 50 -7.39 2.53 7.47
C HIS A 50 -6.64 1.20 7.38
N PHE A 51 -7.22 0.13 7.91
CA PHE A 51 -6.64 -1.22 7.83
C PHE A 51 -6.37 -1.64 6.36
N LEU A 52 -7.35 -1.50 5.47
CA LEU A 52 -7.22 -1.93 4.07
C LEU A 52 -6.19 -1.09 3.30
N MET A 53 -6.18 0.22 3.51
CA MET A 53 -5.16 1.09 2.93
C MET A 53 -3.76 0.63 3.33
N TYR A 54 -3.52 0.40 4.60
CA TYR A 54 -2.19 0.01 5.07
C TYR A 54 -1.86 -1.48 4.90
N PHE A 55 -2.85 -2.34 4.72
CA PHE A 55 -2.67 -3.73 4.29
C PHE A 55 -2.06 -3.81 2.88
N ALA A 56 -2.50 -2.96 1.97
CA ALA A 56 -1.99 -2.91 0.60
C ALA A 56 -0.56 -2.34 0.50
N TYR A 57 -0.11 -1.53 1.48
CA TYR A 57 1.18 -0.85 1.46
C TYR A 57 2.38 -1.78 1.25
N PRO A 58 2.60 -2.81 2.10
CA PRO A 58 3.75 -3.70 1.93
C PRO A 58 3.67 -4.54 0.67
N MET A 59 2.47 -4.84 0.17
CA MET A 59 2.28 -5.57 -1.09
C MET A 59 2.73 -4.74 -2.29
N ALA A 60 2.25 -3.50 -2.37
CA ALA A 60 2.60 -2.56 -3.44
C ALA A 60 4.10 -2.20 -3.40
N GLY A 61 4.65 -1.95 -2.20
CA GLY A 61 6.06 -1.67 -2.00
C GLY A 61 6.95 -2.86 -2.36
N TRP A 62 6.57 -4.08 -1.96
CA TRP A 62 7.28 -5.29 -2.34
C TRP A 62 7.29 -5.48 -3.87
N LEU A 63 6.16 -5.28 -4.52
CA LEU A 63 6.04 -5.40 -5.97
C LEU A 63 6.98 -4.41 -6.66
N MET A 64 6.98 -3.14 -6.24
CA MET A 64 7.86 -2.11 -6.78
C MET A 64 9.35 -2.47 -6.61
N LEU A 65 9.75 -2.89 -5.41
CA LEU A 65 11.14 -3.22 -5.11
C LEU A 65 11.62 -4.50 -5.79
N SER A 66 10.74 -5.48 -6.00
CA SER A 66 11.05 -6.74 -6.69
C SER A 66 11.43 -6.54 -8.17
N TYR A 67 10.92 -5.48 -8.81
CA TYR A 67 11.29 -5.13 -10.18
C TYR A 67 12.56 -4.27 -10.28
N ASN A 68 13.08 -3.77 -9.16
CA ASN A 68 14.30 -2.96 -9.15
C ASN A 68 15.56 -3.82 -9.03
N LYS A 69 16.25 -4.02 -10.16
CA LYS A 69 17.49 -4.81 -10.22
C LYS A 69 18.67 -4.19 -9.46
N ASN A 70 18.64 -2.90 -9.20
CA ASN A 70 19.74 -2.20 -8.54
C ASN A 70 19.70 -2.41 -7.02
N ILE A 71 18.57 -2.88 -6.49
CA ILE A 71 18.42 -3.15 -5.07
C ILE A 71 18.82 -4.60 -4.80
N LYS A 72 20.03 -4.78 -4.30
CA LYS A 72 20.56 -6.09 -3.85
C LYS A 72 20.36 -6.26 -2.34
N ILE A 73 19.15 -6.03 -1.86
CA ILE A 73 18.80 -6.18 -0.43
C ILE A 73 18.29 -7.60 -0.18
N GLY A 74 18.79 -8.25 0.86
CA GLY A 74 18.27 -9.54 1.31
C GLY A 74 16.79 -9.44 1.69
N GLN A 75 16.01 -10.51 1.46
CA GLN A 75 14.57 -10.52 1.68
C GLN A 75 14.16 -10.04 3.09
N LYS A 76 14.88 -10.46 4.13
CA LYS A 76 14.61 -10.03 5.52
C LYS A 76 14.72 -8.51 5.70
N HIS A 77 15.78 -7.92 5.16
CA HIS A 77 16.00 -6.47 5.22
C HIS A 77 14.97 -5.71 4.39
N LEU A 78 14.57 -6.24 3.24
CA LEU A 78 13.52 -5.65 2.42
C LEU A 78 12.19 -5.57 3.19
N PHE A 79 11.78 -6.65 3.86
CA PHE A 79 10.56 -6.64 4.67
C PHE A 79 10.68 -5.72 5.89
N ALA A 80 11.84 -5.68 6.54
CA ALA A 80 12.09 -4.73 7.63
C ALA A 80 11.94 -3.27 7.14
N CYS A 81 12.52 -2.93 5.99
CA CYS A 81 12.35 -1.60 5.38
C CYS A 81 10.90 -1.27 5.06
N LEU A 82 10.13 -2.22 4.53
CA LEU A 82 8.70 -2.03 4.23
C LEU A 82 7.89 -1.79 5.50
N ILE A 83 8.14 -2.55 6.57
CA ILE A 83 7.46 -2.36 7.85
C ILE A 83 7.83 -1.00 8.45
N ILE A 84 9.11 -0.67 8.54
CA ILE A 84 9.58 0.58 9.15
C ILE A 84 9.05 1.78 8.36
N SER A 85 9.15 1.77 7.02
CA SER A 85 8.64 2.86 6.19
C SER A 85 7.10 2.96 6.24
N GLY A 86 6.39 1.83 6.33
CA GLY A 86 4.95 1.80 6.51
C GLY A 86 4.51 2.41 7.85
N LEU A 87 5.20 2.06 8.94
CA LEU A 87 4.93 2.63 10.26
C LEU A 87 5.21 4.14 10.30
N ALA A 88 6.32 4.58 9.69
CA ALA A 88 6.64 6.00 9.57
C ALA A 88 5.58 6.74 8.75
N PHE A 89 5.10 6.15 7.66
CA PHE A 89 4.03 6.72 6.83
C PHE A 89 2.69 6.76 7.59
N ALA A 90 2.35 5.73 8.37
CA ALA A 90 1.16 5.71 9.22
C ALA A 90 1.22 6.83 10.28
N ALA A 91 2.33 6.96 10.98
CA ALA A 91 2.51 8.02 11.97
C ALA A 91 2.42 9.43 11.32
N PHE A 92 3.00 9.58 10.12
CA PHE A 92 2.92 10.83 9.37
C PHE A 92 1.47 11.18 9.00
N THR A 93 0.70 10.24 8.46
CA THR A 93 -0.69 10.52 8.04
C THR A 93 -1.59 10.83 9.23
N GLU A 94 -1.47 10.12 10.36
CA GLU A 94 -2.22 10.43 11.58
C GLU A 94 -1.88 11.82 12.15
N THR A 95 -0.58 12.14 12.22
CA THR A 95 -0.15 13.46 12.66
C THR A 95 -0.65 14.55 11.72
N ALA A 96 -0.54 14.32 10.41
CA ALA A 96 -1.02 15.25 9.40
C ALA A 96 -2.55 15.47 9.49
N GLN A 97 -3.35 14.42 9.75
CA GLN A 97 -4.78 14.56 9.99
C GLN A 97 -5.05 15.49 11.19
N GLY A 98 -4.41 15.27 12.32
CA GLY A 98 -4.62 16.10 13.51
C GLY A 98 -4.19 17.55 13.34
N ILE A 99 -3.22 17.84 12.45
CA ILE A 99 -2.71 19.22 12.23
C ILE A 99 -3.48 19.94 11.10
N PHE A 100 -3.73 19.25 9.99
CA PHE A 100 -4.20 19.89 8.76
C PHE A 100 -5.71 19.72 8.50
N THR A 101 -6.42 18.91 9.30
CA THR A 101 -7.86 18.73 9.11
C THR A 101 -8.63 19.25 10.32
N THR A 102 -9.72 19.99 10.08
CA THR A 102 -10.63 20.49 11.12
C THR A 102 -11.83 19.59 11.35
N TYR A 103 -12.04 18.61 10.46
CA TYR A 103 -13.19 17.69 10.44
C TYR A 103 -12.82 16.27 10.92
N ARG A 104 -11.55 16.01 11.17
CA ARG A 104 -11.04 14.74 11.70
C ARG A 104 -9.96 15.00 12.73
N GLU A 105 -10.10 14.37 13.87
CA GLU A 105 -9.08 14.35 14.91
C GLU A 105 -8.17 13.12 14.68
N SER A 106 -6.92 13.21 15.13
CA SER A 106 -6.02 12.06 15.18
C SER A 106 -6.59 11.03 16.16
N ASP A 107 -6.88 9.82 15.68
CA ASP A 107 -7.44 8.74 16.50
C ASP A 107 -6.39 7.62 16.68
N PRO A 108 -5.96 7.33 17.92
CA PRO A 108 -5.06 6.22 18.19
C PRO A 108 -5.55 4.86 17.66
N LEU A 109 -6.86 4.67 17.53
CA LEU A 109 -7.43 3.44 16.97
C LEU A 109 -7.25 3.37 15.45
N ASP A 110 -7.24 4.52 14.74
CA ASP A 110 -6.91 4.57 13.31
C ASP A 110 -5.44 4.20 13.09
N PHE A 111 -4.55 4.75 13.93
CA PHE A 111 -3.15 4.34 13.91
C PHE A 111 -2.97 2.84 14.20
N LEU A 112 -3.71 2.29 15.16
CA LEU A 112 -3.68 0.84 15.44
C LEU A 112 -4.16 0.02 14.24
N ALA A 113 -5.23 0.44 13.56
CA ALA A 113 -5.72 -0.21 12.35
C ALA A 113 -4.67 -0.17 11.23
N ASN A 114 -3.96 0.96 11.05
CA ASN A 114 -2.84 1.10 10.11
C ASN A 114 -1.72 0.11 10.43
N VAL A 115 -1.30 0.02 11.69
CA VAL A 115 -0.26 -0.91 12.17
C VAL A 115 -0.65 -2.35 11.89
N LEU A 116 -1.88 -2.75 12.25
CA LEU A 116 -2.39 -4.09 11.97
C LEU A 116 -2.42 -4.39 10.46
N GLY A 117 -2.81 -3.42 9.65
CA GLY A 117 -2.76 -3.53 8.19
C GLY A 117 -1.35 -3.80 7.67
N ILE A 118 -0.34 -3.02 8.12
CA ILE A 118 1.05 -3.19 7.72
C ILE A 118 1.58 -4.58 8.06
N PHE A 119 1.36 -5.04 9.29
CA PHE A 119 1.86 -6.35 9.72
C PHE A 119 1.18 -7.50 8.98
N THR A 120 -0.16 -7.49 8.90
CA THR A 120 -0.91 -8.53 8.20
C THR A 120 -0.61 -8.55 6.70
N GLY A 121 -0.50 -7.39 6.05
CA GLY A 121 -0.09 -7.27 4.65
C GLY A 121 1.35 -7.77 4.42
N SER A 122 2.27 -7.47 5.34
CA SER A 122 3.66 -7.96 5.29
C SER A 122 3.73 -9.48 5.41
N ILE A 123 2.97 -10.07 6.34
CA ILE A 123 2.89 -11.52 6.50
C ILE A 123 2.30 -12.16 5.24
N THR A 124 1.21 -11.59 4.73
CA THR A 124 0.54 -12.09 3.52
C THR A 124 1.50 -12.13 2.34
N ILE A 125 2.18 -11.02 2.04
CA ILE A 125 3.11 -11.01 0.90
C ILE A 125 4.37 -11.86 1.18
N TRP A 126 4.81 -11.98 2.43
CA TRP A 126 5.89 -12.90 2.79
C TRP A 126 5.53 -14.35 2.43
N LEU A 127 4.31 -14.78 2.70
CA LEU A 127 3.82 -16.14 2.36
C LEU A 127 3.63 -16.28 0.84
N LEU A 128 3.07 -15.25 0.20
CA LEU A 128 2.70 -15.29 -1.23
C LEU A 128 3.83 -14.88 -2.18
N ARG A 129 4.99 -14.44 -1.70
CA ARG A 129 6.06 -13.91 -2.56
C ARG A 129 6.53 -14.85 -3.68
N LYS A 130 6.62 -16.17 -3.39
CA LYS A 130 7.04 -17.16 -4.40
C LYS A 130 6.00 -17.31 -5.52
N PRO A 131 4.70 -17.59 -5.24
CA PRO A 131 3.69 -17.63 -6.29
C PRO A 131 3.51 -16.26 -6.97
N ALA A 132 3.57 -15.15 -6.23
CA ALA A 132 3.47 -13.81 -6.81
C ALA A 132 4.58 -13.52 -7.81
N THR A 133 5.84 -13.86 -7.50
CA THR A 133 6.96 -13.73 -8.45
C THR A 133 6.71 -14.54 -9.72
N LYS A 134 6.28 -15.80 -9.57
CA LYS A 134 5.98 -16.67 -10.71
C LYS A 134 4.90 -16.09 -11.62
N VAL A 135 3.81 -15.57 -11.06
CA VAL A 135 2.74 -14.91 -11.81
C VAL A 135 3.27 -13.67 -12.54
N CYS A 136 4.05 -12.83 -11.87
CA CYS A 136 4.65 -11.65 -12.47
C CYS A 136 5.56 -12.00 -13.66
N ASP A 137 6.39 -13.02 -13.53
CA ASP A 137 7.28 -13.48 -14.60
C ASP A 137 6.49 -14.02 -15.79
N THR A 138 5.43 -14.81 -15.55
CA THR A 138 4.52 -15.33 -16.60
C THR A 138 3.81 -14.20 -17.34
N ILE A 139 3.29 -13.19 -16.64
CA ILE A 139 2.66 -12.02 -17.27
C ILE A 139 3.66 -11.25 -18.12
N GLN A 140 4.90 -11.08 -17.65
CA GLN A 140 5.95 -10.42 -18.43
C GLN A 140 6.29 -11.18 -19.72
N GLU A 141 6.37 -12.50 -19.65
CA GLU A 141 6.61 -13.36 -20.80
C GLU A 141 5.46 -13.30 -21.81
N TYR A 142 4.22 -13.40 -21.35
CA TYR A 142 3.02 -13.26 -22.19
C TYR A 142 2.98 -11.91 -22.90
N MET A 143 3.17 -10.82 -22.18
CA MET A 143 3.23 -9.47 -22.76
C MET A 143 4.38 -9.31 -23.76
N HIS A 144 5.48 -10.03 -23.51
CA HIS A 144 6.59 -10.08 -24.48
C HIS A 144 6.15 -10.70 -25.79
N ASN A 145 5.59 -11.89 -25.72
CA ASN A 145 5.25 -12.66 -26.91
C ASN A 145 4.15 -11.99 -27.75
N LYS A 146 3.24 -11.23 -27.11
CA LYS A 146 2.18 -10.48 -27.80
C LYS A 146 2.67 -9.21 -28.52
N MET A 147 3.75 -8.59 -28.05
CA MET A 147 4.27 -7.35 -28.67
C MET A 147 5.27 -7.58 -29.81
N TYR A 148 5.70 -8.83 -30.03
CA TYR A 148 6.68 -9.17 -31.05
C TYR A 148 6.17 -10.23 -32.04
N LYS A 149 4.85 -10.50 -32.04
CA LYS A 149 4.08 -11.07 -33.14
C LYS A 149 3.35 -9.97 -33.90
#